data_990a829852fd657911ee586f609cd7e7
#
_entry.id   990a829852fd657911ee586f609cd7e7
#
_cell.length_a   1.000
_cell.length_b   1.000
_cell.length_c   1.000
_cell.angle_alpha   90.00
_cell.angle_beta   90.00
_cell.angle_gamma   90.00
#
_symmetry.space_group_name_H-M   'P 1'
#
loop_
_entity.id
_entity.type
_entity.pdbx_description
1 polymer ?
#
loop_
_entity_poly.entity_id
_entity_poly.type
_entity_poly.pdbx_seq_one_letter_code
_entity_poly.pdbx_strand_id
1 'polypeptide(L)'
;MTVEWSSYDLANTSGLRPKERHTLRPHQVEALDAVRRGFEAGDRGKLIMACGTGKTYTSLKVAEQLAGAGKRVLFLVPSLALLSQSLTEWTNESGTPLHSFAVCSDSDVGKKRKKEDDSVQTFTHELRYPATTSPQRLATEMSKRHDAQHMSVVFGTYHSIDVISEAQRLHGLAAFDMVICDEAHRTTGATFDDDDESSFV
;
A
#
# COMPACT_ATOMS: atom_id res chain seq x y z
N MET A 1 -8.20 11.41 10.32
CA MET A 1 -8.15 12.89 10.46
C MET A 1 -6.83 13.22 11.12
N THR A 2 -5.94 13.93 10.44
CA THR A 2 -4.68 14.42 11.00
C THR A 2 -4.87 15.85 11.48
N VAL A 3 -4.27 16.18 12.61
CA VAL A 3 -4.34 17.51 13.22
C VAL A 3 -3.01 18.22 13.02
N GLU A 4 -3.04 19.51 12.72
CA GLU A 4 -1.84 20.34 12.64
C GLU A 4 -1.41 20.76 14.05
N TRP A 5 -0.39 20.07 14.58
CA TRP A 5 0.09 20.26 15.94
C TRP A 5 0.78 21.59 16.20
N SER A 6 1.20 22.32 15.15
CA SER A 6 1.76 23.68 15.28
C SER A 6 0.74 24.68 15.82
N SER A 7 -0.55 24.39 15.69
CA SER A 7 -1.65 25.21 16.22
C SER A 7 -2.20 24.73 17.57
N TYR A 8 -1.51 23.76 18.21
CA TYR A 8 -1.97 23.21 19.49
C TYR A 8 -1.65 24.17 20.65
N ASP A 9 -2.70 24.61 21.33
CA ASP A 9 -2.62 25.34 22.59
C ASP A 9 -3.32 24.53 23.69
N LEU A 10 -2.56 24.14 24.72
CA LEU A 10 -3.07 23.40 25.89
C LEU A 10 -4.23 24.11 26.61
N ALA A 11 -4.26 25.44 26.55
CA ALA A 11 -5.31 26.25 27.17
C ALA A 11 -6.55 26.39 26.29
N ASN A 12 -6.45 26.17 25.01
CA ASN A 12 -7.55 26.34 24.06
C ASN A 12 -7.52 25.30 22.91
N THR A 13 -8.10 24.15 23.16
CA THR A 13 -8.20 23.06 22.17
C THR A 13 -9.20 23.32 21.04
N SER A 14 -10.04 24.36 21.14
CA SER A 14 -11.02 24.74 20.09
C SER A 14 -10.36 25.34 18.84
N GLY A 15 -9.07 25.70 18.90
CA GLY A 15 -8.28 26.22 17.79
C GLY A 15 -7.63 25.14 16.90
N LEU A 16 -7.77 23.85 17.24
CA LEU A 16 -7.20 22.76 16.45
C LEU A 16 -7.85 22.71 15.05
N ARG A 17 -7.03 22.92 14.02
CA ARG A 17 -7.47 22.81 12.63
C ARG A 17 -7.07 21.44 12.09
N PRO A 18 -7.95 20.79 11.31
CA PRO A 18 -7.54 19.62 10.53
C PRO A 18 -6.43 20.04 9.57
N LYS A 19 -5.38 19.23 9.46
CA LYS A 19 -4.34 19.44 8.45
C LYS A 19 -5.02 19.41 7.08
N GLU A 20 -4.76 20.43 6.25
CA GLU A 20 -5.22 20.45 4.87
C GLU A 20 -4.61 19.26 4.10
N ARG A 21 -5.45 18.54 3.37
CA ARG A 21 -5.00 17.45 2.51
C ARG A 21 -4.31 18.02 1.28
N HIS A 22 -3.36 17.28 0.76
CA HIS A 22 -2.72 17.65 -0.49
C HIS A 22 -3.74 17.65 -1.64
N THR A 23 -3.60 18.62 -2.52
CA THR A 23 -4.35 18.67 -3.79
C THR A 23 -3.52 18.03 -4.90
N LEU A 24 -4.21 17.43 -5.86
CA LEU A 24 -3.55 16.84 -7.04
C LEU A 24 -2.86 17.93 -7.86
N ARG A 25 -1.63 17.66 -8.25
CA ARG A 25 -0.89 18.49 -9.20
C ARG A 25 -1.33 18.17 -10.65
N PRO A 26 -1.15 19.07 -11.63
CA PRO A 26 -1.61 18.84 -13.00
C PRO A 26 -1.19 17.49 -13.59
N HIS A 27 0.09 17.10 -13.46
CA HIS A 27 0.59 15.82 -13.95
C HIS A 27 -0.02 14.59 -13.24
N GLN A 28 -0.47 14.74 -11.99
CA GLN A 28 -1.17 13.67 -11.27
C GLN A 28 -2.62 13.54 -11.75
N VAL A 29 -3.26 14.64 -12.10
CA VAL A 29 -4.59 14.63 -12.73
C VAL A 29 -4.52 13.92 -14.07
N GLU A 30 -3.54 14.29 -14.92
CA GLU A 30 -3.30 13.62 -16.20
C GLU A 30 -3.05 12.11 -16.03
N ALA A 31 -2.27 11.72 -15.01
CA ALA A 31 -2.01 10.32 -14.69
C ALA A 31 -3.30 9.57 -14.31
N LEU A 32 -4.14 10.16 -13.46
CA LEU A 32 -5.44 9.57 -13.09
C LEU A 32 -6.34 9.36 -14.31
N ASP A 33 -6.45 10.38 -15.16
CA ASP A 33 -7.26 10.30 -16.39
C ASP A 33 -6.73 9.25 -17.36
N ALA A 34 -5.40 9.13 -17.48
CA ALA A 34 -4.78 8.11 -18.31
C ALA A 34 -5.05 6.69 -17.78
N VAL A 35 -4.94 6.49 -16.45
CA VAL A 35 -5.26 5.20 -15.81
C VAL A 35 -6.72 4.84 -16.00
N ARG A 36 -7.65 5.78 -15.78
CA ARG A 36 -9.09 5.55 -15.99
C ARG A 36 -9.38 5.09 -17.42
N ARG A 37 -8.86 5.81 -18.42
CA ARG A 37 -9.03 5.42 -19.84
C ARG A 37 -8.38 4.06 -20.14
N GLY A 38 -7.24 3.74 -19.51
CA GLY A 38 -6.59 2.45 -19.66
C GLY A 38 -7.46 1.30 -19.18
N PHE A 39 -8.16 1.47 -18.06
CA PHE A 39 -9.08 0.45 -17.52
C PHE A 39 -10.41 0.35 -18.28
N GLU A 40 -10.78 1.32 -19.12
CA GLU A 40 -11.88 1.18 -20.06
C GLU A 40 -11.53 0.20 -21.22
N ALA A 41 -10.23 0.06 -21.53
CA ALA A 41 -9.72 -0.77 -22.62
C ALA A 41 -9.14 -2.12 -22.18
N GLY A 42 -8.83 -2.31 -20.89
CA GLY A 42 -8.21 -3.52 -20.36
C GLY A 42 -8.27 -3.61 -18.84
N ASP A 43 -7.90 -4.77 -18.31
CA ASP A 43 -7.94 -5.09 -16.88
C ASP A 43 -6.63 -4.78 -16.13
N ARG A 44 -5.60 -4.34 -16.84
CA ARG A 44 -4.28 -4.01 -16.28
C ARG A 44 -3.58 -2.92 -17.08
N GLY A 45 -2.69 -2.22 -16.43
CA GLY A 45 -1.89 -1.18 -17.06
C GLY A 45 -0.61 -0.88 -16.30
N LYS A 46 0.28 -0.10 -16.92
CA LYS A 46 1.53 0.35 -16.33
C LYS A 46 1.54 1.87 -16.30
N LEU A 47 1.63 2.45 -15.10
CA LEU A 47 1.80 3.88 -14.90
C LEU A 47 3.29 4.17 -14.62
N ILE A 48 3.91 4.98 -15.48
CA ILE A 48 5.31 5.39 -15.32
C ILE A 48 5.35 6.85 -14.86
N MET A 49 5.91 7.09 -13.69
CA MET A 49 6.09 8.42 -13.11
C MET A 49 7.53 8.59 -12.62
N ALA A 50 8.08 9.78 -12.77
CA ALA A 50 9.43 10.11 -12.27
C ALA A 50 9.50 10.02 -10.73
N CYS A 51 10.71 9.85 -10.20
CA CYS A 51 10.94 9.91 -8.75
C CYS A 51 10.56 11.30 -8.20
N GLY A 52 9.98 11.33 -6.98
CA GLY A 52 9.60 12.60 -6.34
C GLY A 52 8.33 13.26 -6.87
N THR A 53 7.64 12.68 -7.86
CA THR A 53 6.38 13.24 -8.41
C THR A 53 5.13 12.88 -7.61
N GLY A 54 5.28 12.17 -6.48
CA GLY A 54 4.17 11.78 -5.60
C GLY A 54 3.43 10.53 -6.09
N LYS A 55 4.17 9.51 -6.54
CA LYS A 55 3.60 8.20 -6.97
C LYS A 55 2.65 7.61 -5.95
N THR A 56 3.05 7.56 -4.67
CA THR A 56 2.26 6.99 -3.57
C THR A 56 0.94 7.74 -3.37
N TYR A 57 0.95 9.06 -3.45
CA TYR A 57 -0.26 9.86 -3.39
C TYR A 57 -1.15 9.66 -4.64
N THR A 58 -0.54 9.59 -5.82
CA THR A 58 -1.27 9.31 -7.07
C THR A 58 -1.92 7.93 -7.03
N SER A 59 -1.22 6.89 -6.53
CA SER A 59 -1.77 5.54 -6.39
C SER A 59 -2.94 5.49 -5.41
N LEU A 60 -2.90 6.26 -4.32
CA LEU A 60 -4.04 6.42 -3.43
C LEU A 60 -5.26 6.99 -4.18
N LYS A 61 -5.06 8.06 -4.95
CA LYS A 61 -6.17 8.70 -5.70
C LYS A 61 -6.72 7.80 -6.80
N VAL A 62 -5.87 6.99 -7.43
CA VAL A 62 -6.30 5.92 -8.36
C VAL A 62 -7.18 4.90 -7.63
N ALA A 63 -6.76 4.41 -6.47
CA ALA A 63 -7.54 3.45 -5.68
C ALA A 63 -8.89 4.05 -5.22
N GLU A 64 -8.91 5.29 -4.78
CA GLU A 64 -10.15 5.98 -4.39
C GLU A 64 -11.13 6.15 -5.55
N GLN A 65 -10.61 6.47 -6.73
CA GLN A 65 -11.45 6.75 -7.91
C GLN A 65 -11.99 5.46 -8.56
N LEU A 66 -11.19 4.41 -8.62
CA LEU A 66 -11.54 3.17 -9.36
C LEU A 66 -12.09 2.07 -8.45
N ALA A 67 -11.67 2.00 -7.20
CA ALA A 67 -12.22 1.08 -6.22
C ALA A 67 -13.17 1.81 -5.24
N GLY A 68 -12.62 2.63 -4.34
CA GLY A 68 -13.43 3.43 -3.42
C GLY A 68 -13.98 2.64 -2.23
N ALA A 69 -15.01 3.19 -1.59
CA ALA A 69 -15.64 2.59 -0.41
C ALA A 69 -16.32 1.25 -0.73
N GLY A 70 -16.26 0.31 0.22
CA GLY A 70 -16.83 -1.03 0.06
C GLY A 70 -15.98 -1.98 -0.79
N LYS A 71 -14.80 -1.55 -1.24
CA LYS A 71 -13.90 -2.33 -2.10
C LYS A 71 -12.64 -2.76 -1.39
N ARG A 72 -12.01 -3.82 -1.91
CA ARG A 72 -10.77 -4.41 -1.41
C ARG A 72 -9.62 -4.08 -2.34
N VAL A 73 -8.59 -3.47 -1.80
CA VAL A 73 -7.39 -3.08 -2.55
C VAL A 73 -6.17 -3.80 -1.97
N LEU A 74 -5.33 -4.35 -2.83
CA LEU A 74 -4.02 -4.87 -2.48
C LEU A 74 -2.96 -3.87 -2.98
N PHE A 75 -2.10 -3.42 -2.07
CA PHE A 75 -0.98 -2.53 -2.37
C PHE A 75 0.33 -3.22 -2.04
N LEU A 76 1.14 -3.51 -3.05
CA LEU A 76 2.40 -4.24 -2.93
C LEU A 76 3.59 -3.33 -3.13
N VAL A 77 4.59 -3.48 -2.25
CA VAL A 77 5.84 -2.71 -2.26
C VAL A 77 7.06 -3.64 -2.09
N PRO A 78 8.26 -3.21 -2.50
CA PRO A 78 9.46 -4.05 -2.42
C PRO A 78 10.08 -4.16 -1.01
N SER A 79 9.70 -3.32 -0.05
CA SER A 79 10.34 -3.31 1.28
C SER A 79 9.40 -2.89 2.40
N LEU A 80 9.71 -3.29 3.64
CA LEU A 80 8.97 -2.88 4.84
C LEU A 80 9.02 -1.36 5.08
N ALA A 81 10.13 -0.70 4.75
CA ALA A 81 10.24 0.75 4.87
C ALA A 81 9.22 1.46 3.96
N LEU A 82 9.11 1.03 2.70
CA LEU A 82 8.11 1.56 1.76
C LEU A 82 6.69 1.19 2.18
N LEU A 83 6.48 0.00 2.76
CA LEU A 83 5.18 -0.39 3.31
C LEU A 83 4.74 0.58 4.41
N SER A 84 5.60 0.84 5.39
CA SER A 84 5.31 1.77 6.49
C SER A 84 5.03 3.19 6.00
N GLN A 85 5.86 3.67 5.05
CA GLN A 85 5.70 4.99 4.44
C GLN A 85 4.36 5.10 3.69
N SER A 86 4.06 4.15 2.80
CA SER A 86 2.84 4.16 1.99
C SER A 86 1.59 4.05 2.84
N LEU A 87 1.59 3.16 3.84
CA LEU A 87 0.49 3.00 4.77
C LEU A 87 0.24 4.30 5.56
N THR A 88 1.30 4.96 6.03
CA THR A 88 1.20 6.24 6.75
C THR A 88 0.66 7.34 5.83
N GLU A 89 1.19 7.46 4.62
CA GLU A 89 0.76 8.46 3.65
C GLU A 89 -0.71 8.27 3.26
N TRP A 90 -1.11 7.03 2.93
CA TRP A 90 -2.50 6.73 2.58
C TRP A 90 -3.45 7.01 3.73
N THR A 91 -3.10 6.63 4.96
CA THR A 91 -3.92 6.91 6.15
C THR A 91 -4.12 8.41 6.39
N ASN A 92 -3.08 9.21 6.14
CA ASN A 92 -3.12 10.65 6.36
C ASN A 92 -3.87 11.41 5.26
N GLU A 93 -3.75 10.97 4.00
CA GLU A 93 -4.19 11.71 2.83
C GLU A 93 -5.48 11.16 2.19
N SER A 94 -5.97 10.01 2.66
CA SER A 94 -7.18 9.40 2.10
C SER A 94 -8.41 10.27 2.34
N GLY A 95 -9.17 10.47 1.27
CA GLY A 95 -10.51 11.05 1.30
C GLY A 95 -11.57 10.04 1.68
N THR A 96 -11.38 8.78 1.28
CA THR A 96 -12.22 7.64 1.63
C THR A 96 -11.75 7.04 2.95
N PRO A 97 -12.60 6.77 3.93
CA PRO A 97 -12.21 6.06 5.15
C PRO A 97 -11.54 4.72 4.84
N LEU A 98 -10.46 4.38 5.55
CA LEU A 98 -9.70 3.17 5.31
C LEU A 98 -9.81 2.16 6.45
N HIS A 99 -9.93 0.87 6.10
CA HIS A 99 -9.49 -0.25 6.92
C HIS A 99 -8.17 -0.75 6.40
N SER A 100 -7.08 -0.44 7.11
CA SER A 100 -5.72 -0.81 6.70
C SER A 100 -5.27 -2.08 7.42
N PHE A 101 -4.65 -2.99 6.66
CA PHE A 101 -4.06 -4.25 7.10
C PHE A 101 -2.63 -4.32 6.58
N ALA A 102 -1.67 -4.65 7.44
CA ALA A 102 -0.28 -4.82 7.03
C ALA A 102 0.09 -6.30 7.04
N VAL A 103 0.72 -6.77 5.97
CA VAL A 103 1.16 -8.15 5.80
C VAL A 103 2.65 -8.18 5.46
N CYS A 104 3.39 -9.02 6.15
CA CYS A 104 4.79 -9.30 5.85
C CYS A 104 5.02 -10.81 5.85
N SER A 105 6.15 -11.27 5.27
CA SER A 105 6.57 -12.66 5.35
C SER A 105 7.52 -12.87 6.54
N ASP A 106 7.67 -14.13 6.98
CA ASP A 106 8.66 -14.48 8.01
C ASP A 106 10.09 -14.17 7.56
N SER A 107 10.36 -14.21 6.25
CA SER A 107 11.65 -13.80 5.68
C SER A 107 11.94 -12.30 5.85
N ASP A 108 10.92 -11.46 5.94
CA ASP A 108 11.07 -10.04 6.23
C ASP A 108 11.38 -9.79 7.73
N VAL A 109 10.94 -10.69 8.61
CA VAL A 109 11.10 -10.60 10.07
C VAL A 109 12.49 -11.09 10.54
N GLY A 110 13.13 -12.00 9.80
CA GLY A 110 14.30 -12.76 10.26
C GLY A 110 15.66 -12.35 9.70
N LYS A 111 15.76 -11.48 8.71
CA LYS A 111 17.05 -11.17 8.06
C LYS A 111 17.88 -10.15 8.85
N LYS A 112 18.85 -10.63 9.63
CA LYS A 112 20.08 -9.88 9.94
C LYS A 112 20.85 -9.69 8.63
N ARG A 113 20.67 -8.55 7.96
CA ARG A 113 21.41 -8.24 6.73
C ARG A 113 22.89 -8.00 7.01
N LYS A 114 23.76 -8.53 6.11
CA LYS A 114 25.16 -8.14 5.98
C LYS A 114 25.24 -6.61 5.74
N LYS A 115 26.20 -5.98 6.41
CA LYS A 115 26.54 -4.56 6.31
C LYS A 115 26.90 -4.19 4.87
N GLU A 116 26.01 -3.59 4.10
CA GLU A 116 26.42 -2.88 2.87
C GLU A 116 25.27 -2.13 2.17
N ASP A 117 24.10 -1.98 2.83
CA ASP A 117 23.07 -1.13 2.26
C ASP A 117 22.54 -0.17 3.33
N ASP A 118 22.69 1.14 3.08
CA ASP A 118 22.32 2.28 3.95
C ASP A 118 20.78 2.47 4.08
N SER A 119 20.03 1.40 3.83
CA SER A 119 18.57 1.41 3.99
C SER A 119 18.21 1.22 5.47
N VAL A 120 17.52 2.20 6.00
CA VAL A 120 16.94 2.20 7.36
C VAL A 120 16.21 0.87 7.59
N GLN A 121 16.72 0.06 8.54
CA GLN A 121 16.12 -1.21 8.92
C GLN A 121 14.84 -0.92 9.71
N THR A 122 13.70 -1.04 9.06
CA THR A 122 12.42 -0.98 9.75
C THR A 122 12.05 -2.40 10.18
N PHE A 123 12.05 -2.65 11.47
CA PHE A 123 11.56 -3.91 12.04
C PHE A 123 10.04 -3.92 12.06
N THR A 124 9.42 -5.09 11.97
CA THR A 124 7.96 -5.24 11.98
C THR A 124 7.29 -4.65 13.23
N HIS A 125 7.99 -4.61 14.38
CA HIS A 125 7.50 -3.98 15.61
C HIS A 125 7.57 -2.44 15.59
N GLU A 126 8.30 -1.84 14.65
CA GLU A 126 8.37 -0.39 14.42
C GLU A 126 7.27 0.11 13.49
N LEU A 127 6.53 -0.81 12.84
CA LEU A 127 5.36 -0.44 12.08
C LEU A 127 4.33 0.17 13.01
N ARG A 128 3.83 1.35 12.68
CA ARG A 128 2.73 2.01 13.41
C ARG A 128 1.47 1.16 13.50
N TYR A 129 1.36 0.16 12.63
CA TYR A 129 0.24 -0.78 12.55
C TYR A 129 0.77 -2.20 12.69
N PRO A 130 0.08 -3.06 13.46
CA PRO A 130 0.49 -4.45 13.61
C PRO A 130 0.40 -5.17 12.27
N ALA A 131 1.55 -5.68 11.83
CA ALA A 131 1.62 -6.53 10.65
C ALA A 131 1.37 -7.99 11.03
N THR A 132 0.83 -8.79 10.10
CA THR A 132 0.63 -10.22 10.28
C THR A 132 1.40 -11.03 9.25
N THR A 133 1.91 -12.19 9.68
CA THR A 133 2.46 -13.23 8.79
C THR A 133 1.48 -14.41 8.66
N SER A 134 0.32 -14.36 9.33
CA SER A 134 -0.65 -15.44 9.37
C SER A 134 -1.76 -15.22 8.34
N PRO A 135 -1.90 -16.13 7.34
CA PRO A 135 -2.98 -16.10 6.36
C PRO A 135 -4.37 -16.13 6.98
N GLN A 136 -4.58 -17.00 7.99
CA GLN A 136 -5.85 -17.13 8.69
C GLN A 136 -6.24 -15.84 9.43
N ARG A 137 -5.25 -15.20 10.10
CA ARG A 137 -5.50 -13.95 10.83
C ARG A 137 -5.87 -12.82 9.86
N LEU A 138 -5.17 -12.72 8.74
CA LEU A 138 -5.49 -11.74 7.69
C LEU A 138 -6.94 -11.90 7.22
N ALA A 139 -7.33 -13.11 6.83
CA ALA A 139 -8.68 -13.41 6.34
C ALA A 139 -9.75 -13.09 7.40
N THR A 140 -9.51 -13.47 8.66
CA THR A 140 -10.43 -13.24 9.78
C THR A 140 -10.61 -11.74 10.05
N GLU A 141 -9.51 -10.97 10.14
CA GLU A 141 -9.58 -9.54 10.44
C GLU A 141 -10.19 -8.75 9.29
N MET A 142 -9.89 -9.12 8.04
CA MET A 142 -10.55 -8.51 6.89
C MET A 142 -12.04 -8.79 6.86
N SER A 143 -12.46 -10.03 7.11
CA SER A 143 -13.89 -10.40 7.16
C SER A 143 -14.66 -9.64 8.25
N LYS A 144 -14.06 -9.44 9.42
CA LYS A 144 -14.68 -8.70 10.52
C LYS A 144 -14.85 -7.21 10.27
N ARG A 145 -13.88 -6.60 9.57
CA ARG A 145 -13.80 -5.13 9.46
C ARG A 145 -14.25 -4.59 8.12
N HIS A 146 -14.36 -5.45 7.10
CA HIS A 146 -14.82 -5.02 5.78
C HIS A 146 -16.28 -4.59 5.82
N ASP A 147 -16.57 -3.38 5.35
CA ASP A 147 -17.91 -2.79 5.27
C ASP A 147 -18.07 -1.93 4.01
N ALA A 148 -19.26 -1.40 3.81
CA ALA A 148 -19.60 -0.57 2.63
C ALA A 148 -19.09 0.88 2.70
N GLN A 149 -18.65 1.34 3.88
CA GLN A 149 -18.25 2.73 4.11
C GLN A 149 -16.74 2.93 3.96
N HIS A 150 -15.95 1.89 4.15
CA HIS A 150 -14.50 1.92 4.13
C HIS A 150 -13.93 1.23 2.90
N MET A 151 -12.82 1.73 2.40
CA MET A 151 -11.96 0.98 1.47
C MET A 151 -11.04 0.10 2.30
N SER A 152 -11.11 -1.23 2.11
CA SER A 152 -10.27 -2.20 2.82
C SER A 152 -8.97 -2.39 2.06
N VAL A 153 -7.84 -1.96 2.63
CA VAL A 153 -6.54 -1.99 1.95
C VAL A 153 -5.58 -2.93 2.67
N VAL A 154 -5.07 -3.92 1.96
CA VAL A 154 -3.95 -4.75 2.40
C VAL A 154 -2.66 -4.16 1.84
N PHE A 155 -1.78 -3.73 2.72
CA PHE A 155 -0.41 -3.33 2.39
C PHE A 155 0.52 -4.52 2.62
N GLY A 156 1.22 -4.95 1.59
CA GLY A 156 2.12 -6.09 1.66
C GLY A 156 3.45 -5.82 0.97
N THR A 157 4.48 -6.59 1.35
CA THR A 157 5.68 -6.69 0.55
C THR A 157 5.48 -7.72 -0.55
N TYR A 158 6.28 -7.66 -1.62
CA TYR A 158 6.25 -8.70 -2.65
C TYR A 158 6.55 -10.11 -2.07
N HIS A 159 7.39 -10.19 -1.02
CA HIS A 159 7.68 -11.43 -0.32
C HIS A 159 6.49 -11.99 0.49
N SER A 160 5.48 -11.20 0.75
CA SER A 160 4.28 -11.62 1.48
C SER A 160 3.15 -12.15 0.58
N ILE A 161 3.39 -12.26 -0.72
CA ILE A 161 2.36 -12.70 -1.69
C ILE A 161 1.84 -14.09 -1.36
N ASP A 162 2.70 -15.00 -0.88
CA ASP A 162 2.32 -16.35 -0.49
C ASP A 162 1.34 -16.36 0.68
N VAL A 163 1.55 -15.47 1.68
CA VAL A 163 0.63 -15.29 2.82
C VAL A 163 -0.76 -14.86 2.34
N ILE A 164 -0.80 -13.93 1.39
CA ILE A 164 -2.04 -13.39 0.82
C ILE A 164 -2.74 -14.46 -0.03
N SER A 165 -1.99 -15.14 -0.89
CA SER A 165 -2.51 -16.22 -1.74
C SER A 165 -3.08 -17.38 -0.90
N GLU A 166 -2.38 -17.78 0.17
CA GLU A 166 -2.86 -18.79 1.10
C GLU A 166 -4.13 -18.34 1.84
N ALA A 167 -4.19 -17.07 2.26
CA ALA A 167 -5.39 -16.50 2.88
C ALA A 167 -6.61 -16.60 1.95
N GLN A 168 -6.43 -16.32 0.66
CA GLN A 168 -7.50 -16.47 -0.34
C GLN A 168 -7.87 -17.92 -0.57
N ARG A 169 -6.89 -18.80 -0.76
CA ARG A 169 -7.11 -20.18 -1.16
C ARG A 169 -7.67 -21.06 -0.02
N LEU A 170 -7.19 -20.86 1.24
CA LEU A 170 -7.49 -21.76 2.36
C LEU A 170 -8.36 -21.13 3.45
N HIS A 171 -8.41 -19.81 3.55
CA HIS A 171 -9.08 -19.12 4.65
C HIS A 171 -10.21 -18.19 4.22
N GLY A 172 -10.63 -18.26 2.95
CA GLY A 172 -11.80 -17.54 2.45
C GLY A 172 -11.64 -16.04 2.33
N LEU A 173 -10.40 -15.52 2.26
CA LEU A 173 -10.19 -14.13 1.92
C LEU A 173 -10.72 -13.87 0.50
N ALA A 174 -11.68 -12.97 0.38
CA ALA A 174 -12.26 -12.64 -0.91
C ALA A 174 -11.23 -11.98 -1.85
N ALA A 175 -11.48 -12.08 -3.16
CA ALA A 175 -10.66 -11.43 -4.16
C ALA A 175 -10.55 -9.91 -3.95
N PHE A 176 -9.45 -9.34 -4.40
CA PHE A 176 -9.26 -7.91 -4.44
C PHE A 176 -9.92 -7.32 -5.69
N ASP A 177 -10.58 -6.19 -5.53
CA ASP A 177 -11.16 -5.45 -6.65
C ASP A 177 -10.07 -4.71 -7.45
N MET A 178 -8.96 -4.35 -6.78
CA MET A 178 -7.81 -3.69 -7.39
C MET A 178 -6.51 -4.15 -6.75
N VAL A 179 -5.47 -4.31 -7.59
CA VAL A 179 -4.10 -4.59 -7.16
C VAL A 179 -3.18 -3.48 -7.68
N ILE A 180 -2.40 -2.90 -6.81
CA ILE A 180 -1.40 -1.87 -7.14
C ILE A 180 -0.02 -2.40 -6.75
N CYS A 181 0.89 -2.46 -7.71
CA CYS A 181 2.26 -2.89 -7.55
C CYS A 181 3.19 -1.67 -7.68
N ASP A 182 3.66 -1.14 -6.55
CA ASP A 182 4.61 -0.02 -6.54
C ASP A 182 6.04 -0.52 -6.78
N GLU A 183 6.83 0.24 -7.54
CA GLU A 183 8.21 -0.12 -7.93
C GLU A 183 8.29 -1.51 -8.61
N ALA A 184 7.30 -1.87 -9.43
CA ALA A 184 7.16 -3.19 -10.04
C ALA A 184 8.37 -3.63 -10.87
N HIS A 185 9.21 -2.69 -11.34
CA HIS A 185 10.45 -3.01 -12.04
C HIS A 185 11.47 -3.79 -11.17
N ARG A 186 11.35 -3.72 -9.84
CA ARG A 186 12.20 -4.46 -8.91
C ARG A 186 11.78 -5.92 -8.75
N THR A 187 10.62 -6.32 -9.26
CA THR A 187 10.12 -7.70 -9.21
C THR A 187 10.45 -8.47 -10.48
N THR A 188 10.67 -7.77 -11.58
CA THR A 188 11.23 -8.36 -12.78
C THR A 188 12.73 -8.49 -12.53
N GLY A 189 13.20 -9.67 -12.11
CA GLY A 189 14.62 -9.97 -12.01
C GLY A 189 15.27 -9.74 -13.36
N ALA A 190 15.90 -8.58 -13.54
CA ALA A 190 16.82 -8.35 -14.63
C ALA A 190 18.15 -8.99 -14.21
N THR A 191 18.21 -10.30 -14.17
CA THR A 191 19.46 -11.02 -14.31
C THR A 191 19.72 -11.12 -15.80
N PHE A 192 20.57 -10.24 -16.31
CA PHE A 192 21.27 -10.44 -17.58
C PHE A 192 22.43 -11.45 -17.37
N ASP A 193 22.11 -12.58 -16.78
CA ASP A 193 23.00 -13.74 -16.76
C ASP A 193 22.18 -14.93 -17.24
N ASP A 194 22.72 -15.56 -18.29
CA ASP A 194 22.08 -16.54 -19.16
C ASP A 194 21.77 -17.92 -18.51
N ASP A 195 21.73 -18.07 -17.19
CA ASP A 195 21.65 -19.41 -16.59
C ASP A 195 20.75 -19.56 -15.35
N ASP A 196 19.77 -18.71 -15.05
CA ASP A 196 18.80 -19.05 -14.01
C ASP A 196 17.39 -18.52 -14.32
N GLU A 197 16.53 -19.45 -14.78
CA GLU A 197 15.09 -19.28 -14.85
C GLU A 197 14.48 -19.20 -13.44
N SER A 198 14.47 -18.04 -12.84
CA SER A 198 13.58 -17.73 -11.74
C SER A 198 12.91 -16.37 -11.94
N SER A 199 12.06 -16.32 -12.95
CA SER A 199 11.09 -15.24 -13.10
C SER A 199 9.95 -15.46 -12.11
N PHE A 200 9.82 -14.61 -11.12
CA PHE A 200 8.58 -14.47 -10.38
C PHE A 200 7.58 -13.72 -11.28
N VAL A 201 6.63 -14.44 -11.80
CA VAL A 201 5.42 -13.91 -12.42
C VAL A 201 4.32 -13.83 -11.38
#